data_e535d322272bc5f1547242be7cb3c7d9
#
_entry.id   e535d322272bc5f1547242be7cb3c7d9
#
_cell.length_a   1.000
_cell.length_b   1.000
_cell.length_c   1.000
_cell.angle_alpha   90.00
_cell.angle_beta   90.00
_cell.angle_gamma   90.00
#
_symmetry.space_group_name_H-M   'P 1'
#
loop_
_entity.id
_entity.type
_entity.pdbx_description
1 polymer ?
#
loop_
_entity_poly.entity_id
_entity_poly.type
_entity_poly.pdbx_seq_one_letter_code
_entity_poly.pdbx_strand_id
1 'polypeptide(L)'
;KTPGDAKPDDNIVSVKPIGLETAVNFALTHRELAEKLFGTKQTRKIVKLVTMQSCVKEALLLAEIEGVHAMHDATEGGLTAALNEMAEASNVGFKVEWKKILFTEEIRNLRAFYRLSEEELLSMSSTGTFVAAVSPEDKDRVDTVLRQNNIESRFIGSFTEDMKRVLVKNGKEVTFPVEADDPYIKIVSRKL
;
A
#
# COMPACT_ATOMS: atom_id res chain seq x y z
N LYS A 1 14.13 4.49 -11.20
CA LYS A 1 13.38 5.45 -10.37
C LYS A 1 13.71 5.18 -8.92
N THR A 2 14.16 6.21 -8.22
CA THR A 2 14.52 6.16 -6.79
C THR A 2 13.37 6.74 -5.95
N PRO A 3 13.37 6.58 -4.62
CA PRO A 3 12.37 7.22 -3.75
C PRO A 3 12.47 8.76 -3.70
N GLY A 4 13.62 9.34 -4.02
CA GLY A 4 13.96 10.73 -3.75
C GLY A 4 13.70 11.74 -4.88
N ASP A 5 12.88 11.39 -5.88
CA ASP A 5 12.63 12.26 -7.03
C ASP A 5 11.16 12.71 -7.15
N ALA A 6 10.34 12.51 -6.12
CA ALA A 6 8.97 12.98 -6.09
C ALA A 6 8.91 14.52 -6.07
N LYS A 7 7.97 15.09 -6.81
CA LYS A 7 7.80 16.54 -6.95
C LYS A 7 6.48 17.00 -6.34
N PRO A 8 6.38 18.26 -5.90
CA PRO A 8 5.08 18.86 -5.59
C PRO A 8 4.11 18.67 -6.75
N ASP A 9 2.83 18.45 -6.44
CA ASP A 9 1.72 18.15 -7.35
C ASP A 9 1.76 16.76 -8.01
N ASP A 10 2.81 15.95 -7.85
CA ASP A 10 2.78 14.55 -8.27
C ASP A 10 1.63 13.80 -7.60
N ASN A 11 0.88 13.07 -8.39
CA ASN A 11 -0.13 12.14 -7.87
C ASN A 11 0.54 10.93 -7.22
N ILE A 12 -0.02 10.46 -6.13
CA ILE A 12 0.44 9.23 -5.45
C ILE A 12 -0.46 8.08 -5.91
N VAL A 13 0.11 7.12 -6.63
CA VAL A 13 -0.57 5.87 -6.96
C VAL A 13 -0.08 4.73 -6.06
N SER A 14 -1.02 4.03 -5.42
CA SER A 14 -0.76 2.75 -4.74
C SER A 14 -1.09 1.62 -5.69
N VAL A 15 -0.12 0.74 -5.92
CA VAL A 15 -0.22 -0.40 -6.84
C VAL A 15 -0.31 -1.67 -6.01
N LYS A 16 -1.40 -2.40 -6.18
CA LYS A 16 -1.88 -3.51 -5.37
C LYS A 16 -2.35 -3.13 -3.95
N PRO A 17 -3.15 -3.97 -3.30
CA PRO A 17 -3.70 -3.69 -1.97
C PRO A 17 -2.65 -3.69 -0.87
N ILE A 18 -2.85 -2.84 0.14
CA ILE A 18 -2.07 -2.84 1.36
C ILE A 18 -2.39 -4.10 2.19
N GLY A 19 -1.37 -4.69 2.81
CA GLY A 19 -1.48 -5.88 3.65
C GLY A 19 -1.49 -7.21 2.87
N LEU A 20 -1.20 -7.19 1.56
CA LEU A 20 -1.19 -8.40 0.73
C LEU A 20 -0.32 -9.51 1.33
N GLU A 21 0.92 -9.17 1.69
CA GLU A 21 1.85 -10.13 2.31
C GLU A 21 1.30 -10.69 3.61
N THR A 22 0.83 -9.82 4.49
CA THR A 22 0.29 -10.22 5.79
C THR A 22 -0.90 -11.18 5.63
N ALA A 23 -1.83 -10.90 4.72
CA ALA A 23 -2.98 -11.76 4.47
C ALA A 23 -2.57 -13.12 3.89
N VAL A 24 -1.63 -13.15 2.95
CA VAL A 24 -1.12 -14.39 2.33
C VAL A 24 -0.39 -15.23 3.37
N ASN A 25 0.55 -14.64 4.10
CA ASN A 25 1.36 -15.36 5.08
C ASN A 25 0.51 -15.83 6.27
N PHE A 26 -0.48 -15.04 6.71
CA PHE A 26 -1.47 -15.50 7.68
C PHE A 26 -2.25 -16.72 7.19
N ALA A 27 -2.73 -16.72 5.95
CA ALA A 27 -3.46 -17.85 5.38
C ALA A 27 -2.59 -19.11 5.20
N LEU A 28 -1.28 -18.95 5.01
CA LEU A 28 -0.31 -20.05 4.94
C LEU A 28 0.02 -20.63 6.31
N THR A 29 0.20 -19.77 7.32
CA THR A 29 0.67 -20.19 8.66
C THR A 29 -0.46 -20.58 9.60
N HIS A 30 -1.65 -19.99 9.44
CA HIS A 30 -2.83 -20.18 10.30
C HIS A 30 -4.04 -20.66 9.50
N ARG A 31 -3.88 -21.73 8.72
CA ARG A 31 -4.84 -22.19 7.75
C ARG A 31 -6.25 -22.35 8.29
N GLU A 32 -6.42 -23.03 9.42
CA GLU A 32 -7.74 -23.27 10.02
C GLU A 32 -8.42 -21.98 10.46
N LEU A 33 -7.67 -21.06 11.04
CA LEU A 33 -8.22 -19.77 11.45
C LEU A 33 -8.54 -18.90 10.22
N ALA A 34 -7.72 -18.91 9.20
CA ALA A 34 -8.00 -18.22 7.94
C ALA A 34 -9.28 -18.75 7.29
N GLU A 35 -9.51 -20.06 7.31
CA GLU A 35 -10.76 -20.66 6.79
C GLU A 35 -11.99 -20.28 7.64
N LYS A 36 -11.84 -20.07 8.94
CA LYS A 36 -12.92 -19.55 9.79
C LYS A 36 -13.22 -18.07 9.53
N LEU A 37 -12.18 -17.25 9.31
CA LEU A 37 -12.34 -15.80 9.12
C LEU A 37 -12.75 -15.41 7.71
N PHE A 38 -12.23 -16.10 6.69
CA PHE A 38 -12.38 -15.73 5.28
C PHE A 38 -13.28 -16.72 4.52
N GLY A 39 -13.50 -17.92 5.05
CA GLY A 39 -14.10 -19.04 4.36
C GLY A 39 -13.09 -19.84 3.53
N THR A 40 -13.32 -21.14 3.39
CA THR A 40 -12.40 -22.09 2.74
C THR A 40 -12.06 -21.69 1.29
N LYS A 41 -13.07 -21.27 0.51
CA LYS A 41 -12.88 -20.87 -0.89
C LYS A 41 -11.97 -19.63 -1.01
N GLN A 42 -12.19 -18.65 -0.16
CA GLN A 42 -11.42 -17.40 -0.19
C GLN A 42 -9.98 -17.63 0.33
N THR A 43 -9.81 -18.41 1.38
CA THR A 43 -8.48 -18.81 1.88
C THR A 43 -7.63 -19.47 0.81
N ARG A 44 -8.23 -20.38 0.01
CA ARG A 44 -7.54 -21.01 -1.12
C ARG A 44 -7.15 -20.02 -2.21
N LYS A 45 -7.96 -18.98 -2.45
CA LYS A 45 -7.60 -17.90 -3.40
C LYS A 45 -6.43 -17.06 -2.88
N ILE A 46 -6.47 -16.65 -1.61
CA ILE A 46 -5.44 -15.83 -0.99
C ILE A 46 -4.08 -16.54 -1.03
N VAL A 47 -4.01 -17.80 -0.69
CA VAL A 47 -2.76 -18.59 -0.74
C VAL A 47 -2.14 -18.58 -2.14
N LYS A 48 -2.95 -18.56 -3.21
CA LYS A 48 -2.44 -18.48 -4.58
C LYS A 48 -1.84 -17.10 -4.90
N LEU A 49 -2.17 -16.06 -4.14
CA LEU A 49 -1.62 -14.72 -4.33
C LEU A 49 -0.16 -14.59 -3.85
N VAL A 50 0.45 -15.66 -3.33
CA VAL A 50 1.88 -15.68 -2.99
C VAL A 50 2.75 -15.24 -4.18
N THR A 51 2.36 -15.54 -5.41
CA THR A 51 3.05 -15.11 -6.63
C THR A 51 2.96 -13.61 -6.89
N MET A 52 2.02 -12.93 -6.26
CA MET A 52 1.84 -11.48 -6.34
C MET A 52 2.70 -10.70 -5.34
N GLN A 53 3.44 -11.38 -4.48
CA GLN A 53 4.41 -10.77 -3.56
C GLN A 53 5.71 -10.33 -4.26
N SER A 54 5.60 -9.97 -5.55
CA SER A 54 6.64 -9.34 -6.34
C SER A 54 6.04 -8.18 -7.11
N CYS A 55 6.66 -7.02 -7.06
CA CYS A 55 6.24 -5.83 -7.80
C CYS A 55 7.13 -5.53 -9.02
N VAL A 56 8.07 -6.41 -9.34
CA VAL A 56 9.09 -6.15 -10.38
C VAL A 56 8.46 -5.87 -11.73
N LYS A 57 7.48 -6.68 -12.16
CA LYS A 57 6.80 -6.49 -13.44
C LYS A 57 6.11 -5.13 -13.52
N GLU A 58 5.35 -4.79 -12.50
CA GLU A 58 4.59 -3.56 -12.41
C GLU A 58 5.51 -2.33 -12.35
N ALA A 59 6.56 -2.42 -11.54
CA ALA A 59 7.55 -1.35 -11.41
C ALA A 59 8.30 -1.10 -12.72
N LEU A 60 8.65 -2.16 -13.46
CA LEU A 60 9.29 -2.02 -14.78
C LEU A 60 8.35 -1.35 -15.79
N LEU A 61 7.06 -1.72 -15.81
CA LEU A 61 6.08 -1.06 -16.69
C LEU A 61 5.97 0.43 -16.43
N LEU A 62 5.99 0.84 -15.15
CA LEU A 62 5.90 2.24 -14.78
C LEU A 62 7.22 3.00 -14.95
N ALA A 63 8.37 2.32 -14.80
CA ALA A 63 9.70 2.93 -14.96
C ALA A 63 9.95 3.49 -16.35
N GLU A 64 9.27 2.97 -17.38
CA GLU A 64 9.36 3.45 -18.76
C GLU A 64 8.53 4.72 -19.03
N ILE A 65 7.69 5.14 -18.09
CA ILE A 65 6.93 6.38 -18.20
C ILE A 65 7.75 7.52 -17.62
N GLU A 66 8.01 8.54 -18.42
CA GLU A 66 8.87 9.67 -18.04
C GLU A 66 8.33 10.40 -16.80
N GLY A 67 7.03 10.69 -16.76
CA GLY A 67 6.38 11.35 -15.64
C GLY A 67 6.16 10.50 -14.40
N VAL A 68 6.63 9.26 -14.34
CA VAL A 68 6.80 8.54 -13.08
C VAL A 68 8.14 8.96 -12.48
N HIS A 69 8.12 9.83 -11.50
CA HIS A 69 9.33 10.44 -10.96
C HIS A 69 10.01 9.57 -9.90
N ALA A 70 9.25 9.01 -8.97
CA ALA A 70 9.76 8.20 -7.87
C ALA A 70 8.91 6.95 -7.63
N MET A 71 9.51 5.91 -7.07
CA MET A 71 8.83 4.68 -6.65
C MET A 71 9.45 4.14 -5.36
N HIS A 72 8.60 3.54 -4.51
CA HIS A 72 9.04 2.87 -3.29
C HIS A 72 8.11 1.68 -3.00
N ASP A 73 8.67 0.53 -2.66
CA ASP A 73 7.89 -0.62 -2.23
C ASP A 73 7.34 -0.42 -0.80
N ALA A 74 6.21 -1.04 -0.53
CA ALA A 74 5.53 -0.96 0.76
C ALA A 74 5.75 -2.26 1.55
N THR A 75 6.98 -2.71 1.68
CA THR A 75 7.36 -3.93 2.40
C THR A 75 7.17 -3.76 3.91
N GLU A 76 8.21 -3.81 4.69
CA GLU A 76 8.16 -3.62 6.12
C GLU A 76 7.71 -2.19 6.47
N GLY A 77 6.75 -2.08 7.39
CA GLY A 77 6.14 -0.79 7.73
C GLY A 77 5.14 -0.24 6.73
N GLY A 78 4.84 -0.99 5.66
CA GLY A 78 3.73 -0.77 4.74
C GLY A 78 3.70 0.61 4.08
N LEU A 79 2.50 1.15 3.93
CA LEU A 79 2.27 2.47 3.33
C LEU A 79 2.84 3.60 4.19
N THR A 80 2.86 3.42 5.53
CA THR A 80 3.40 4.42 6.46
C THR A 80 4.88 4.66 6.19
N ALA A 81 5.69 3.60 6.16
CA ALA A 81 7.12 3.72 5.88
C ALA A 81 7.37 4.26 4.47
N ALA A 82 6.76 3.66 3.45
CA ALA A 82 6.98 4.04 2.05
C ALA A 82 6.71 5.53 1.78
N LEU A 83 5.58 6.08 2.24
CA LEU A 83 5.25 7.49 2.02
C LEU A 83 6.15 8.44 2.80
N ASN A 84 6.48 8.09 4.06
CA ASN A 84 7.37 8.92 4.87
C ASN A 84 8.78 8.98 4.28
N GLU A 85 9.31 7.84 3.83
CA GLU A 85 10.64 7.75 3.22
C GLU A 85 10.71 8.48 1.87
N MET A 86 9.67 8.34 1.03
CA MET A 86 9.59 9.11 -0.23
C MET A 86 9.53 10.61 0.03
N ALA A 87 8.71 11.06 0.98
CA ALA A 87 8.57 12.46 1.32
C ALA A 87 9.87 13.05 1.86
N GLU A 88 10.56 12.33 2.75
CA GLU A 88 11.84 12.74 3.31
C GLU A 88 12.93 12.79 2.25
N ALA A 89 13.08 11.74 1.45
CA ALA A 89 14.09 11.67 0.39
C ALA A 89 13.89 12.72 -0.71
N SER A 90 12.64 13.13 -0.95
CA SER A 90 12.29 14.14 -1.97
C SER A 90 12.16 15.56 -1.41
N ASN A 91 12.24 15.74 -0.10
CA ASN A 91 12.02 17.02 0.59
C ASN A 91 10.66 17.65 0.24
N VAL A 92 9.59 16.87 0.34
CA VAL A 92 8.20 17.25 0.06
C VAL A 92 7.26 16.77 1.18
N GLY A 93 6.06 17.33 1.26
CA GLY A 93 4.97 16.78 2.05
C GLY A 93 4.04 15.92 1.19
N PHE A 94 2.96 15.45 1.78
CA PHE A 94 1.92 14.75 1.03
C PHE A 94 0.55 14.85 1.71
N LYS A 95 -0.48 14.64 0.89
CA LYS A 95 -1.87 14.54 1.34
C LYS A 95 -2.52 13.31 0.72
N VAL A 96 -2.95 12.36 1.55
CA VAL A 96 -3.61 11.13 1.11
C VAL A 96 -5.02 11.01 1.70
N GLU A 97 -5.92 10.36 0.97
CA GLU A 97 -7.30 10.18 1.35
C GLU A 97 -7.54 8.74 1.83
N TRP A 98 -7.91 8.56 3.11
CA TRP A 98 -8.20 7.26 3.72
C TRP A 98 -9.12 6.39 2.87
N LYS A 99 -10.22 6.95 2.38
CA LYS A 99 -11.23 6.22 1.59
C LYS A 99 -10.71 5.69 0.25
N LYS A 100 -9.59 6.21 -0.24
CA LYS A 100 -8.96 5.80 -1.50
C LYS A 100 -7.91 4.71 -1.30
N ILE A 101 -7.46 4.47 -0.06
CA ILE A 101 -6.50 3.42 0.24
C ILE A 101 -7.18 2.07 0.06
N LEU A 102 -6.53 1.19 -0.69
CA LEU A 102 -7.08 -0.10 -1.05
C LEU A 102 -6.77 -1.15 0.01
N PHE A 103 -7.78 -1.52 0.78
CA PHE A 103 -7.75 -2.65 1.70
C PHE A 103 -8.72 -3.73 1.22
N THR A 104 -8.27 -4.98 1.19
CA THR A 104 -9.13 -6.12 0.86
C THR A 104 -10.09 -6.46 2.01
N GLU A 105 -11.08 -7.30 1.74
CA GLU A 105 -12.00 -7.79 2.78
C GLU A 105 -11.26 -8.59 3.85
N GLU A 106 -10.25 -9.37 3.45
CA GLU A 106 -9.42 -10.15 4.37
C GLU A 106 -8.67 -9.28 5.36
N ILE A 107 -8.14 -8.15 4.90
CA ILE A 107 -7.47 -7.19 5.78
C ILE A 107 -8.45 -6.57 6.76
N ARG A 108 -9.68 -6.27 6.33
CA ARG A 108 -10.73 -5.79 7.23
C ARG A 108 -11.12 -6.85 8.27
N ASN A 109 -11.18 -8.11 7.88
CA ASN A 109 -11.45 -9.22 8.78
C ASN A 109 -10.32 -9.42 9.79
N LEU A 110 -9.05 -9.34 9.36
CA LEU A 110 -7.90 -9.35 10.27
C LEU A 110 -7.92 -8.17 11.23
N ARG A 111 -8.25 -6.98 10.74
CA ARG A 111 -8.41 -5.80 11.60
C ARG A 111 -9.42 -6.04 12.71
N ALA A 112 -10.60 -6.54 12.36
CA ALA A 112 -11.66 -6.80 13.32
C ALA A 112 -11.25 -7.87 14.35
N PHE A 113 -10.66 -8.96 13.90
CA PHE A 113 -10.25 -10.07 14.75
C PHE A 113 -9.11 -9.70 15.72
N TYR A 114 -8.06 -9.04 15.22
CA TYR A 114 -6.91 -8.62 16.03
C TYR A 114 -7.10 -7.26 16.68
N ARG A 115 -8.22 -6.57 16.42
CA ARG A 115 -8.53 -5.21 16.92
C ARG A 115 -7.44 -4.21 16.57
N LEU A 116 -7.02 -4.24 15.30
CA LEU A 116 -5.96 -3.35 14.82
C LEU A 116 -6.44 -1.91 14.72
N SER A 117 -5.56 -0.98 15.06
CA SER A 117 -5.74 0.44 14.83
C SER A 117 -5.67 0.78 13.32
N GLU A 118 -5.98 2.00 12.96
CA GLU A 118 -5.81 2.49 11.59
C GLU A 118 -4.33 2.67 11.25
N GLU A 119 -3.51 3.03 12.23
CA GLU A 119 -2.07 3.17 12.10
C GLU A 119 -1.41 1.81 11.84
N GLU A 120 -1.81 0.77 12.61
CA GLU A 120 -1.38 -0.62 12.32
C GLU A 120 -1.80 -1.08 10.92
N LEU A 121 -2.97 -0.68 10.42
CA LEU A 121 -3.38 -1.01 9.04
C LEU A 121 -2.50 -0.35 7.99
N LEU A 122 -2.18 0.94 8.15
CA LEU A 122 -1.32 1.67 7.22
C LEU A 122 0.11 1.13 7.23
N SER A 123 0.56 0.59 8.37
CA SER A 123 1.91 0.07 8.59
C SER A 123 2.06 -1.42 8.26
N MET A 124 0.97 -2.08 7.85
CA MET A 124 0.96 -3.53 7.60
C MET A 124 1.89 -3.92 6.46
N SER A 125 2.82 -4.85 6.71
CA SER A 125 3.73 -5.43 5.70
C SER A 125 2.99 -5.84 4.44
N SER A 126 3.47 -5.37 3.30
CA SER A 126 2.78 -5.42 2.02
C SER A 126 3.71 -5.76 0.85
N THR A 127 4.63 -6.71 1.02
CA THR A 127 5.53 -7.16 -0.06
C THR A 127 4.74 -7.45 -1.35
N GLY A 128 5.19 -6.85 -2.44
CA GLY A 128 4.52 -6.88 -3.74
C GLY A 128 3.66 -5.64 -4.02
N THR A 129 3.34 -4.85 -3.00
CA THR A 129 2.71 -3.54 -3.12
C THR A 129 3.78 -2.45 -3.19
N PHE A 130 3.56 -1.42 -3.98
CA PHE A 130 4.43 -0.25 -4.00
C PHE A 130 3.65 1.04 -4.26
N VAL A 131 4.27 2.16 -4.02
CA VAL A 131 3.75 3.50 -4.33
C VAL A 131 4.64 4.18 -5.37
N ALA A 132 4.02 5.01 -6.22
CA ALA A 132 4.75 5.82 -7.18
C ALA A 132 4.25 7.26 -7.19
N ALA A 133 5.19 8.19 -7.42
CA ALA A 133 4.92 9.59 -7.69
C ALA A 133 4.79 9.78 -9.20
N VAL A 134 3.64 10.31 -9.63
CA VAL A 134 3.26 10.42 -11.04
C VAL A 134 2.87 11.85 -11.36
N SER A 135 3.51 12.44 -12.37
CA SER A 135 3.16 13.77 -12.85
C SER A 135 1.66 13.87 -13.17
N PRO A 136 1.04 15.04 -13.01
CA PRO A 136 -0.35 15.23 -13.40
C PRO A 136 -0.64 14.87 -14.86
N GLU A 137 0.31 15.14 -15.76
CA GLU A 137 0.21 14.91 -17.20
C GLU A 137 0.19 13.42 -17.58
N ASP A 138 0.94 12.58 -16.86
CA ASP A 138 1.02 11.14 -17.12
C ASP A 138 0.06 10.28 -16.29
N LYS A 139 -0.79 10.89 -15.46
CA LYS A 139 -1.75 10.18 -14.61
C LYS A 139 -2.64 9.20 -15.39
N ASP A 140 -3.27 9.68 -16.47
CA ASP A 140 -4.18 8.86 -17.28
C ASP A 140 -3.43 7.76 -18.03
N ARG A 141 -2.19 8.02 -18.42
CA ARG A 141 -1.31 7.02 -19.05
C ARG A 141 -0.97 5.90 -18.09
N VAL A 142 -0.57 6.24 -16.85
CA VAL A 142 -0.27 5.26 -15.80
C VAL A 142 -1.51 4.41 -15.48
N ASP A 143 -2.67 5.03 -15.28
CA ASP A 143 -3.92 4.32 -15.02
C ASP A 143 -4.28 3.36 -16.17
N THR A 144 -4.09 3.79 -17.42
CA THR A 144 -4.33 2.97 -18.62
C THR A 144 -3.39 1.76 -18.66
N VAL A 145 -2.09 1.96 -18.46
CA VAL A 145 -1.09 0.89 -18.46
C VAL A 145 -1.38 -0.14 -17.38
N LEU A 146 -1.71 0.29 -16.16
CA LEU A 146 -2.02 -0.61 -15.06
C LEU A 146 -3.31 -1.41 -15.35
N ARG A 147 -4.36 -0.78 -15.82
CA ARG A 147 -5.63 -1.46 -16.19
C ARG A 147 -5.45 -2.45 -17.33
N GLN A 148 -4.74 -2.10 -18.39
CA GLN A 148 -4.49 -3.00 -19.53
C GLN A 148 -3.71 -4.26 -19.13
N ASN A 149 -2.90 -4.17 -18.09
CA ASN A 149 -2.18 -5.30 -17.52
C ASN A 149 -2.91 -6.03 -16.39
N ASN A 150 -4.19 -5.68 -16.11
CA ASN A 150 -5.00 -6.22 -15.01
C ASN A 150 -4.35 -6.02 -13.63
N ILE A 151 -3.66 -4.91 -13.43
CA ILE A 151 -3.01 -4.56 -12.17
C ILE A 151 -3.95 -3.63 -11.39
N GLU A 152 -4.35 -4.09 -10.20
CA GLU A 152 -5.18 -3.28 -9.31
C GLU A 152 -4.38 -2.12 -8.73
N SER A 153 -4.90 -0.91 -8.84
CA SER A 153 -4.23 0.31 -8.36
C SER A 153 -5.22 1.41 -8.02
N ARG A 154 -4.76 2.38 -7.21
CA ARG A 154 -5.52 3.57 -6.87
C ARG A 154 -4.64 4.80 -6.73
N PHE A 155 -5.09 5.91 -7.28
CA PHE A 155 -4.56 7.21 -6.93
C PHE A 155 -5.13 7.64 -5.59
N ILE A 156 -4.27 7.69 -4.56
CA ILE A 156 -4.66 7.88 -3.16
C ILE A 156 -4.48 9.30 -2.64
N GLY A 157 -3.74 10.14 -3.37
CA GLY A 157 -3.44 11.52 -2.97
C GLY A 157 -2.42 12.17 -3.87
N SER A 158 -1.71 13.17 -3.34
CA SER A 158 -0.63 13.88 -4.03
C SER A 158 0.48 14.32 -3.07
N PHE A 159 1.66 14.52 -3.62
CA PHE A 159 2.76 15.20 -2.93
C PHE A 159 2.51 16.72 -2.94
N THR A 160 3.04 17.42 -1.92
CA THR A 160 2.82 18.86 -1.70
C THR A 160 4.13 19.58 -1.46
N GLU A 161 4.16 20.88 -1.79
CA GLU A 161 5.34 21.72 -1.55
C GLU A 161 5.60 21.92 -0.05
N ASP A 162 4.54 22.00 0.74
CA ASP A 162 4.68 22.09 2.20
C ASP A 162 5.13 20.71 2.76
N MET A 163 5.90 20.74 3.84
CA MET A 163 6.45 19.51 4.46
C MET A 163 5.44 18.72 5.29
N LYS A 164 4.14 19.08 5.21
CA LYS A 164 3.11 18.42 6.01
C LYS A 164 2.80 17.05 5.47
N ARG A 165 2.56 16.11 6.35
CA ARG A 165 2.13 14.74 6.06
C ARG A 165 0.70 14.59 6.55
N VAL A 166 -0.25 14.56 5.63
CA VAL A 166 -1.68 14.71 5.93
C VAL A 166 -2.46 13.50 5.48
N LEU A 167 -3.32 12.99 6.38
CA LEU A 167 -4.33 12.00 6.09
C LEU A 167 -5.72 12.65 6.14
N VAL A 168 -6.48 12.55 5.05
CA VAL A 168 -7.86 13.05 5.00
C VAL A 168 -8.83 11.93 5.34
N LYS A 169 -9.59 12.11 6.42
CA LYS A 169 -10.60 11.16 6.89
C LYS A 169 -11.94 11.87 7.07
N ASN A 170 -12.98 11.39 6.39
CA ASN A 170 -14.32 11.97 6.47
C ASN A 170 -14.33 13.50 6.27
N GLY A 171 -13.52 13.99 5.33
CA GLY A 171 -13.37 15.41 5.01
C GLY A 171 -12.55 16.23 6.02
N LYS A 172 -11.97 15.59 7.04
CA LYS A 172 -11.09 16.24 8.02
C LYS A 172 -9.64 15.85 7.79
N GLU A 173 -8.74 16.81 7.91
CA GLU A 173 -7.30 16.60 7.89
C GLU A 173 -6.80 16.22 9.27
N VAL A 174 -6.01 15.15 9.32
CA VAL A 174 -5.27 14.71 10.51
C VAL A 174 -3.82 14.45 10.10
N THR A 175 -2.91 14.48 11.07
CA THR A 175 -1.51 14.13 10.81
C THR A 175 -1.41 12.67 10.37
N PHE A 176 -0.68 12.41 9.28
CA PHE A 176 -0.36 11.05 8.87
C PHE A 176 0.65 10.44 9.86
N PRO A 177 0.54 9.14 10.20
CA PRO A 177 1.50 8.49 11.11
C PRO A 177 2.93 8.61 10.60
N VAL A 178 3.86 8.96 11.50
CA VAL A 178 5.30 9.06 11.16
C VAL A 178 6.01 7.75 11.42
N GLU A 179 5.70 7.11 12.54
CA GLU A 179 6.27 5.82 12.92
C GLU A 179 5.38 4.68 12.44
N ALA A 180 6.00 3.64 11.86
CA ALA A 180 5.29 2.44 11.46
C ALA A 180 5.14 1.48 12.65
N ASP A 181 3.89 1.11 12.95
CA ASP A 181 3.53 0.07 13.92
C ASP A 181 3.03 -1.16 13.17
N ASP A 182 3.98 -1.94 12.65
CA ASP A 182 3.67 -3.09 11.78
C ASP A 182 3.12 -4.27 12.59
N PRO A 183 1.86 -4.68 12.39
CA PRO A 183 1.24 -5.78 13.11
C PRO A 183 1.65 -7.17 12.57
N TYR A 184 2.53 -7.27 11.56
CA TYR A 184 2.85 -8.51 10.87
C TYR A 184 3.24 -9.64 11.84
N ILE A 185 4.19 -9.41 12.74
CA ILE A 185 4.63 -10.43 13.71
C ILE A 185 3.49 -10.84 14.64
N LYS A 186 2.69 -9.89 15.11
CA LYS A 186 1.51 -10.13 15.93
C LYS A 186 0.50 -11.06 15.25
N ILE A 187 0.33 -10.91 13.93
CA ILE A 187 -0.65 -11.66 13.14
C ILE A 187 -0.10 -13.01 12.69
N VAL A 188 1.14 -13.05 12.19
CA VAL A 188 1.69 -14.22 11.51
C VAL A 188 2.39 -15.19 12.47
N SER A 189 3.02 -14.69 13.55
CA SER A 189 3.82 -15.52 14.47
C SER A 189 3.07 -16.01 15.70
N ARG A 190 1.86 -15.50 15.96
CA ARG A 190 1.08 -15.87 17.16
C ARG A 190 0.56 -17.29 17.02
N LYS A 191 1.14 -18.24 17.79
CA LYS A 191 0.50 -19.53 18.08
C LYS A 191 -0.77 -19.22 18.88
N LEU A 192 -1.90 -19.53 18.32
CA LEU A 192 -3.20 -19.45 18.99
C LEU A 192 -3.38 -20.63 19.90
#